data_24ef1be98f05af3fd878c1f3effae5a3
#
_entry.id   24ef1be98f05af3fd878c1f3effae5a3
#
_cell.length_a   1.000
_cell.length_b   1.000
_cell.length_c   1.000
_cell.angle_alpha   90.00
_cell.angle_beta   90.00
_cell.angle_gamma   90.00
#
_symmetry.space_group_name_H-M   'P 1'
#
loop_
_entity.id
_entity.type
_entity.pdbx_description
1 polymer ?
#
loop_
_entity_poly.entity_id
_entity_poly.type
_entity_poly.pdbx_seq_one_letter_code
_entity_poly.pdbx_strand_id
1 'polypeptide(L)'
;KMMEALKSGMNAAAFQQLEKIMKDPSQSGIDIKAPVFVFTSKTFITPAMVAKVSNIDDLRASLDLMAKEGICQPIAEEDGYSFTTLQKSSLLVFNENAAVLTEAYGTSQMDVAKQTISTLLKQTEENSIMKNSGFKKMQNQKGDINFFASMDAVPKIYSQQISMGLSSQLDLSEVMAVGNLNFEKGKIALQIETYSDNAETDALLKKQAQAVKKLNTTFLQNFPESTLAFLNIGVNGAAFYDLLLNNEEFRRNVSLAKAEEVKSLFASFDGDISIGLINVTMNSAPTFAAYADAKNGNALKALYDKKKELKLGRNEDIIQLGENEYVYKSNTNNVFFGIRNKQMYATNDELLYKNISKPVDKSIKDAGYVSDMKGKNVFFVINMDAILDLPVVKMITGFGGEEYQT
;
A
#
# COMPACT_ATOMS: atom_id res chain seq x y z
N LYS A 1 -17.96 25.60 -15.56
CA LYS A 1 -17.11 25.36 -16.76
C LYS A 1 -17.41 24.01 -17.39
N MET A 2 -17.29 22.86 -16.66
CA MET A 2 -17.58 21.50 -17.18
C MET A 2 -19.03 21.37 -17.67
N MET A 3 -20.02 21.79 -16.90
CA MET A 3 -21.43 21.76 -17.29
C MET A 3 -21.76 22.64 -18.49
N GLU A 4 -21.11 23.80 -18.64
CA GLU A 4 -21.28 24.67 -19.80
C GLU A 4 -20.71 24.05 -21.08
N ALA A 5 -19.56 23.37 -20.96
CA ALA A 5 -18.97 22.64 -22.09
C ALA A 5 -19.85 21.47 -22.53
N LEU A 6 -20.41 20.71 -21.59
CA LEU A 6 -21.35 19.61 -21.87
C LEU A 6 -22.63 20.13 -22.52
N LYS A 7 -23.18 21.25 -22.03
CA LYS A 7 -24.39 21.89 -22.59
C LYS A 7 -24.20 22.36 -24.02
N SER A 8 -23.00 22.83 -24.40
CA SER A 8 -22.70 23.27 -25.76
C SER A 8 -22.43 22.11 -26.75
N GLY A 9 -22.08 20.92 -26.24
CA GLY A 9 -21.74 19.76 -27.05
C GLY A 9 -22.84 18.71 -27.19
N MET A 10 -23.96 18.84 -26.45
CA MET A 10 -25.03 17.82 -26.41
C MET A 10 -26.37 18.44 -26.85
N ASN A 11 -27.29 17.58 -27.35
CA ASN A 11 -28.66 18.06 -27.58
C ASN A 11 -29.38 18.37 -26.23
N ALA A 12 -30.44 19.22 -26.31
CA ALA A 12 -31.13 19.67 -25.12
C ALA A 12 -31.76 18.56 -24.26
N ALA A 13 -32.24 17.47 -24.87
CA ALA A 13 -32.87 16.36 -24.16
C ALA A 13 -31.79 15.52 -23.43
N ALA A 14 -30.65 15.28 -24.07
CA ALA A 14 -29.52 14.59 -23.46
C ALA A 14 -28.95 15.38 -22.28
N PHE A 15 -28.79 16.68 -22.44
CA PHE A 15 -28.34 17.54 -21.36
C PHE A 15 -29.30 17.54 -20.16
N GLN A 16 -30.62 17.61 -20.40
CA GLN A 16 -31.63 17.54 -19.35
C GLN A 16 -31.59 16.22 -18.58
N GLN A 17 -31.40 15.08 -19.27
CA GLN A 17 -31.29 13.78 -18.62
C GLN A 17 -30.00 13.66 -17.80
N LEU A 18 -28.89 14.10 -18.38
CA LEU A 18 -27.62 14.15 -17.64
C LEU A 18 -27.74 15.05 -16.40
N GLU A 19 -28.38 16.20 -16.51
CA GLU A 19 -28.63 17.09 -15.37
C GLU A 19 -29.52 16.44 -14.30
N LYS A 20 -30.53 15.65 -14.69
CA LYS A 20 -31.34 14.86 -13.75
C LYS A 20 -30.49 13.82 -13.01
N ILE A 21 -29.70 13.03 -13.74
CA ILE A 21 -28.79 12.02 -13.16
C ILE A 21 -27.75 12.67 -12.23
N MET A 22 -27.22 13.83 -12.60
CA MET A 22 -26.27 14.56 -11.74
C MET A 22 -26.92 15.12 -10.47
N LYS A 23 -28.19 15.55 -10.53
CA LYS A 23 -28.95 16.00 -9.37
C LYS A 23 -29.43 14.84 -8.50
N ASP A 24 -29.81 13.75 -9.14
CA ASP A 24 -30.27 12.52 -8.50
C ASP A 24 -29.69 11.30 -9.25
N PRO A 25 -28.50 10.84 -8.87
CA PRO A 25 -27.85 9.72 -9.53
C PRO A 25 -28.62 8.40 -9.48
N SER A 26 -29.64 8.26 -8.61
CA SER A 26 -30.50 7.07 -8.59
C SER A 26 -31.31 6.90 -9.89
N GLN A 27 -31.51 7.99 -10.65
CA GLN A 27 -32.22 7.97 -11.93
C GLN A 27 -31.36 7.47 -13.10
N SER A 28 -30.11 7.05 -12.84
CA SER A 28 -29.28 6.34 -13.82
C SER A 28 -29.71 4.89 -14.05
N GLY A 29 -30.59 4.35 -13.20
CA GLY A 29 -30.96 2.94 -13.15
C GLY A 29 -29.95 2.06 -12.38
N ILE A 30 -28.86 2.65 -11.86
CA ILE A 30 -27.87 1.98 -11.00
C ILE A 30 -28.16 2.29 -9.52
N ASP A 31 -28.07 1.28 -8.66
CA ASP A 31 -28.21 1.45 -7.22
C ASP A 31 -26.93 2.06 -6.64
N ILE A 32 -26.86 3.39 -6.60
CA ILE A 32 -25.71 4.15 -6.08
C ILE A 32 -25.48 3.99 -4.58
N LYS A 33 -26.41 3.40 -3.84
CA LYS A 33 -26.28 3.10 -2.40
C LYS A 33 -25.71 1.70 -2.17
N ALA A 34 -25.78 0.84 -3.17
CA ALA A 34 -25.17 -0.48 -3.12
C ALA A 34 -23.65 -0.37 -3.38
N PRO A 35 -22.85 -1.28 -2.83
CA PRO A 35 -21.43 -1.36 -3.15
C PRO A 35 -21.19 -1.60 -4.64
N VAL A 36 -20.18 -0.92 -5.21
CA VAL A 36 -19.63 -1.22 -6.53
C VAL A 36 -18.40 -2.09 -6.31
N PHE A 37 -18.30 -3.19 -7.03
CA PHE A 37 -17.17 -4.09 -6.94
C PHE A 37 -16.28 -3.96 -8.18
N VAL A 38 -14.98 -3.83 -7.97
CA VAL A 38 -13.97 -3.92 -9.02
C VAL A 38 -13.20 -5.22 -8.81
N PHE A 39 -13.06 -6.03 -9.83
CA PHE A 39 -12.39 -7.32 -9.73
C PHE A 39 -11.55 -7.63 -10.96
N THR A 40 -10.55 -8.47 -10.76
CA THR A 40 -9.78 -9.11 -11.82
C THR A 40 -9.85 -10.62 -11.65
N SER A 41 -9.68 -11.35 -12.71
CA SER A 41 -9.56 -12.81 -12.69
C SER A 41 -8.57 -13.27 -13.75
N LYS A 42 -8.19 -14.55 -13.71
CA LYS A 42 -7.32 -15.14 -14.74
C LYS A 42 -7.97 -15.13 -16.13
N THR A 43 -9.30 -14.97 -16.21
CA THR A 43 -10.07 -14.91 -17.46
C THR A 43 -10.29 -13.49 -17.97
N PHE A 44 -10.12 -12.47 -17.13
CA PHE A 44 -10.19 -11.07 -17.53
C PHE A 44 -8.79 -10.50 -17.72
N ILE A 45 -8.49 -10.00 -18.90
CA ILE A 45 -7.22 -9.33 -19.21
C ILE A 45 -7.20 -7.94 -18.52
N THR A 46 -8.38 -7.30 -18.42
CA THR A 46 -8.58 -5.98 -17.79
C THR A 46 -9.50 -6.10 -16.58
N PRO A 47 -9.40 -5.19 -15.60
CA PRO A 47 -10.34 -5.14 -14.48
C PRO A 47 -11.79 -4.97 -14.98
N ALA A 48 -12.72 -5.65 -14.31
CA ALA A 48 -14.14 -5.48 -14.52
C ALA A 48 -14.78 -4.81 -13.28
N MET A 49 -15.77 -3.96 -13.53
CA MET A 49 -16.55 -3.29 -12.50
C MET A 49 -17.98 -3.82 -12.55
N VAL A 50 -18.55 -4.20 -11.41
CA VAL A 50 -19.95 -4.61 -11.31
C VAL A 50 -20.71 -3.71 -10.36
N ALA A 51 -21.87 -3.25 -10.78
CA ALA A 51 -22.81 -2.45 -10.01
C ALA A 51 -24.20 -3.10 -10.01
N LYS A 52 -24.95 -2.90 -8.95
CA LYS A 52 -26.34 -3.36 -8.87
C LYS A 52 -27.25 -2.47 -9.71
N VAL A 53 -28.11 -3.08 -10.51
CA VAL A 53 -29.19 -2.37 -11.22
C VAL A 53 -30.36 -2.19 -10.25
N SER A 54 -30.86 -0.97 -10.15
CA SER A 54 -32.04 -0.63 -9.35
C SER A 54 -33.30 -0.54 -10.22
N ASN A 55 -33.15 -0.10 -11.46
CA ASN A 55 -34.23 0.03 -12.43
C ASN A 55 -33.68 -0.16 -13.85
N ILE A 56 -34.08 -1.24 -14.49
CA ILE A 56 -33.59 -1.60 -15.84
C ILE A 56 -34.09 -0.62 -16.91
N ASP A 57 -35.31 -0.09 -16.76
CA ASP A 57 -35.92 0.82 -17.73
C ASP A 57 -35.21 2.19 -17.70
N ASP A 58 -34.88 2.69 -16.53
CA ASP A 58 -34.08 3.92 -16.38
C ASP A 58 -32.66 3.76 -16.94
N LEU A 59 -32.03 2.59 -16.72
CA LEU A 59 -30.72 2.27 -17.30
C LEU A 59 -30.77 2.23 -18.82
N ARG A 60 -31.77 1.54 -19.39
CA ARG A 60 -31.98 1.49 -20.83
C ARG A 60 -32.23 2.88 -21.43
N ALA A 61 -33.12 3.66 -20.82
CA ALA A 61 -33.40 5.02 -21.27
C ALA A 61 -32.15 5.92 -21.25
N SER A 62 -31.32 5.78 -20.25
CA SER A 62 -30.05 6.50 -20.15
C SER A 62 -29.06 6.11 -21.25
N LEU A 63 -28.93 4.80 -21.52
CA LEU A 63 -28.05 4.27 -22.56
C LEU A 63 -28.54 4.61 -23.97
N ASP A 64 -29.86 4.54 -24.22
CA ASP A 64 -30.47 4.93 -25.48
C ASP A 64 -30.20 6.41 -25.81
N LEU A 65 -30.22 7.24 -24.79
CA LEU A 65 -29.89 8.65 -24.93
C LEU A 65 -28.41 8.83 -25.26
N MET A 66 -27.53 8.11 -24.57
CA MET A 66 -26.08 8.12 -24.85
C MET A 66 -25.79 7.61 -26.26
N ALA A 67 -26.54 6.62 -26.75
CA ALA A 67 -26.40 6.11 -28.11
C ALA A 67 -26.80 7.16 -29.16
N LYS A 68 -27.89 7.91 -28.95
CA LYS A 68 -28.31 9.04 -29.81
C LYS A 68 -27.24 10.13 -29.88
N GLU A 69 -26.49 10.33 -28.82
CA GLU A 69 -25.37 11.29 -28.77
C GLU A 69 -24.03 10.70 -29.29
N GLY A 70 -24.01 9.44 -29.74
CA GLY A 70 -22.82 8.78 -30.22
C GLY A 70 -21.79 8.42 -29.15
N ILE A 71 -22.16 8.45 -27.88
CA ILE A 71 -21.30 8.11 -26.72
C ILE A 71 -21.14 6.60 -26.61
N CYS A 72 -22.22 5.85 -26.91
CA CYS A 72 -22.20 4.39 -26.97
C CYS A 72 -22.89 3.87 -28.23
N GLN A 73 -22.74 2.57 -28.49
CA GLN A 73 -23.52 1.91 -29.54
C GLN A 73 -24.97 1.67 -29.07
N PRO A 74 -25.95 1.50 -29.97
CA PRO A 74 -27.28 1.04 -29.60
C PRO A 74 -27.23 -0.25 -28.77
N ILE A 75 -28.16 -0.39 -27.82
CA ILE A 75 -28.26 -1.60 -27.01
C ILE A 75 -28.58 -2.80 -27.92
N ALA A 76 -27.83 -3.87 -27.73
CA ALA A 76 -28.10 -5.17 -28.36
C ALA A 76 -28.44 -6.19 -27.28
N GLU A 77 -29.19 -7.22 -27.64
CA GLU A 77 -29.62 -8.30 -26.73
C GLU A 77 -29.11 -9.64 -27.20
N GLU A 78 -28.66 -10.47 -26.27
CA GLU A 78 -28.17 -11.82 -26.53
C GLU A 78 -28.36 -12.68 -25.28
N ASP A 79 -28.92 -13.88 -25.42
CA ASP A 79 -29.02 -14.90 -24.35
C ASP A 79 -29.55 -14.42 -22.98
N GLY A 80 -30.50 -13.45 -22.98
CA GLY A 80 -31.13 -12.95 -21.76
C GLY A 80 -30.32 -11.88 -21.02
N TYR A 81 -29.31 -11.30 -21.67
CA TYR A 81 -28.63 -10.09 -21.21
C TYR A 81 -28.57 -9.04 -22.32
N SER A 82 -28.37 -7.81 -21.94
CA SER A 82 -28.20 -6.68 -22.86
C SER A 82 -26.77 -6.18 -22.81
N PHE A 83 -26.28 -5.64 -23.92
CA PHE A 83 -24.94 -5.06 -23.95
C PHE A 83 -24.87 -3.83 -24.85
N THR A 84 -23.89 -2.98 -24.59
CA THR A 84 -23.48 -1.89 -25.45
C THR A 84 -21.99 -1.65 -25.34
N THR A 85 -21.39 -0.97 -26.33
CA THR A 85 -19.99 -0.59 -26.33
C THR A 85 -19.88 0.93 -26.19
N LEU A 86 -19.12 1.39 -25.20
CA LEU A 86 -18.80 2.78 -25.00
C LEU A 86 -17.39 3.06 -25.58
N GLN A 87 -17.23 4.17 -26.29
CA GLN A 87 -15.94 4.66 -26.80
C GLN A 87 -15.05 3.62 -27.50
N LYS A 88 -15.64 2.65 -28.23
CA LYS A 88 -14.98 1.60 -29.02
C LYS A 88 -14.29 0.48 -28.23
N SER A 89 -14.03 0.63 -26.92
CA SER A 89 -13.27 -0.36 -26.15
C SER A 89 -13.92 -0.77 -24.82
N SER A 90 -14.84 0.01 -24.29
CA SER A 90 -15.49 -0.31 -23.02
C SER A 90 -16.81 -1.06 -23.28
N LEU A 91 -16.89 -2.31 -22.85
CA LEU A 91 -18.07 -3.15 -22.98
C LEU A 91 -18.89 -3.09 -21.69
N LEU A 92 -20.14 -2.69 -21.80
CA LEU A 92 -21.14 -2.78 -20.74
C LEU A 92 -22.10 -3.92 -21.05
N VAL A 93 -22.20 -4.89 -20.14
CA VAL A 93 -23.15 -6.01 -20.19
C VAL A 93 -24.04 -5.94 -18.97
N PHE A 94 -25.35 -6.04 -19.14
CA PHE A 94 -26.27 -5.86 -18.01
C PHE A 94 -27.55 -6.68 -18.15
N ASN A 95 -28.18 -6.93 -17.03
CA ASN A 95 -29.52 -7.49 -16.90
C ASN A 95 -30.30 -6.71 -15.80
N GLU A 96 -31.45 -7.20 -15.39
CA GLU A 96 -32.27 -6.57 -14.35
C GLU A 96 -31.60 -6.48 -12.97
N ASN A 97 -30.56 -7.28 -12.69
CA ASN A 97 -29.92 -7.39 -11.39
C ASN A 97 -28.57 -6.68 -11.32
N ALA A 98 -27.79 -6.74 -12.40
CA ALA A 98 -26.41 -6.25 -12.40
C ALA A 98 -25.98 -5.67 -13.74
N ALA A 99 -25.07 -4.71 -13.69
CA ALA A 99 -24.36 -4.13 -14.82
C ALA A 99 -22.86 -4.33 -14.63
N VAL A 100 -22.19 -4.89 -15.62
CA VAL A 100 -20.76 -5.18 -15.61
C VAL A 100 -20.06 -4.39 -16.71
N LEU A 101 -19.11 -3.54 -16.34
CA LEU A 101 -18.30 -2.75 -17.24
C LEU A 101 -16.86 -3.29 -17.25
N THR A 102 -16.30 -3.52 -18.44
CA THR A 102 -14.88 -3.89 -18.62
C THR A 102 -14.34 -3.29 -19.90
N GLU A 103 -13.02 -3.26 -20.05
CA GLU A 103 -12.39 -2.93 -21.32
C GLU A 103 -12.10 -4.19 -22.13
N ALA A 104 -12.32 -4.13 -23.43
CA ALA A 104 -12.01 -5.19 -24.38
C ALA A 104 -11.60 -4.58 -25.72
N TYR A 105 -10.43 -4.95 -26.23
CA TYR A 105 -9.86 -4.38 -27.45
C TYR A 105 -9.97 -5.34 -28.62
N GLY A 106 -10.73 -4.92 -29.62
CA GLY A 106 -10.97 -5.74 -30.82
C GLY A 106 -12.04 -6.81 -30.61
N THR A 107 -12.50 -7.36 -31.73
CA THR A 107 -13.66 -8.27 -31.79
C THR A 107 -13.47 -9.53 -30.94
N SER A 108 -12.30 -10.15 -31.02
CA SER A 108 -12.03 -11.40 -30.29
C SER A 108 -12.06 -11.23 -28.76
N GLN A 109 -11.50 -10.14 -28.22
CA GLN A 109 -11.57 -9.88 -26.78
C GLN A 109 -12.99 -9.50 -26.34
N MET A 110 -13.72 -8.79 -27.19
CA MET A 110 -15.10 -8.41 -26.96
C MET A 110 -16.00 -9.64 -26.81
N ASP A 111 -15.85 -10.64 -27.69
CA ASP A 111 -16.64 -11.87 -27.65
C ASP A 111 -16.31 -12.71 -26.42
N VAL A 112 -15.03 -12.82 -26.07
CA VAL A 112 -14.59 -13.49 -24.84
C VAL A 112 -15.14 -12.79 -23.60
N ALA A 113 -15.10 -11.47 -23.56
CA ALA A 113 -15.62 -10.69 -22.43
C ALA A 113 -17.13 -10.86 -22.27
N LYS A 114 -17.92 -10.79 -23.38
CA LYS A 114 -19.37 -11.06 -23.38
C LYS A 114 -19.69 -12.43 -22.82
N GLN A 115 -19.01 -13.47 -23.33
CA GLN A 115 -19.24 -14.85 -22.90
C GLN A 115 -18.90 -15.03 -21.41
N THR A 116 -17.78 -14.46 -20.97
CA THR A 116 -17.35 -14.52 -19.57
C THR A 116 -18.37 -13.82 -18.66
N ILE A 117 -18.79 -12.60 -19.01
CA ILE A 117 -19.77 -11.85 -18.20
C ILE A 117 -21.13 -12.53 -18.21
N SER A 118 -21.59 -13.06 -19.36
CA SER A 118 -22.84 -13.85 -19.42
C SER A 118 -22.81 -15.01 -18.43
N THR A 119 -21.67 -15.72 -18.36
CA THR A 119 -21.50 -16.82 -17.39
C THR A 119 -21.56 -16.31 -15.95
N LEU A 120 -20.94 -15.15 -15.65
CA LEU A 120 -20.99 -14.54 -14.32
C LEU A 120 -22.40 -14.11 -13.93
N LEU A 121 -23.15 -13.50 -14.86
CA LEU A 121 -24.52 -13.05 -14.59
C LEU A 121 -25.51 -14.21 -14.36
N LYS A 122 -25.19 -15.42 -14.81
CA LYS A 122 -25.97 -16.66 -14.62
C LYS A 122 -25.57 -17.44 -13.37
N GLN A 123 -24.55 -16.98 -12.58
CA GLN A 123 -24.11 -17.67 -11.39
C GLN A 123 -25.20 -17.69 -10.31
N THR A 124 -25.27 -18.82 -9.61
CA THR A 124 -26.06 -18.97 -8.39
C THR A 124 -25.21 -18.67 -7.16
N GLU A 125 -25.83 -18.49 -6.00
CA GLU A 125 -25.10 -18.26 -4.75
C GLU A 125 -24.07 -19.38 -4.46
N GLU A 126 -24.37 -20.62 -4.85
CA GLU A 126 -23.51 -21.78 -4.59
C GLU A 126 -22.17 -21.75 -5.34
N ASN A 127 -22.11 -21.20 -6.53
CA ASN A 127 -20.91 -21.12 -7.36
C ASN A 127 -20.38 -19.69 -7.52
N SER A 128 -20.89 -18.77 -6.71
CA SER A 128 -20.46 -17.37 -6.68
C SER A 128 -19.37 -17.11 -5.64
N ILE A 129 -18.78 -15.92 -5.74
CA ILE A 129 -17.79 -15.41 -4.79
C ILE A 129 -18.31 -15.33 -3.33
N MET A 130 -19.63 -15.39 -3.14
CA MET A 130 -20.28 -15.39 -1.82
C MET A 130 -19.83 -16.57 -0.92
N LYS A 131 -19.33 -17.65 -1.50
CA LYS A 131 -18.76 -18.79 -0.74
C LYS A 131 -17.31 -18.53 -0.30
N ASN A 132 -16.61 -17.59 -0.94
CA ASN A 132 -15.22 -17.32 -0.65
C ASN A 132 -15.07 -16.65 0.73
N SER A 133 -14.16 -17.16 1.56
CA SER A 133 -13.92 -16.65 2.92
C SER A 133 -13.36 -15.21 2.90
N GLY A 134 -12.48 -14.90 1.93
CA GLY A 134 -11.91 -13.56 1.73
C GLY A 134 -12.97 -12.55 1.41
N PHE A 135 -13.92 -12.89 0.52
CA PHE A 135 -15.04 -12.02 0.21
C PHE A 135 -15.91 -11.75 1.45
N LYS A 136 -16.22 -12.77 2.23
CA LYS A 136 -16.98 -12.62 3.49
C LYS A 136 -16.24 -11.75 4.51
N LYS A 137 -14.93 -11.93 4.64
CA LYS A 137 -14.10 -11.08 5.52
C LYS A 137 -14.07 -9.64 5.02
N MET A 138 -13.94 -9.42 3.71
CA MET A 138 -13.98 -8.10 3.08
C MET A 138 -15.32 -7.39 3.34
N GLN A 139 -16.45 -8.09 3.20
CA GLN A 139 -17.78 -7.53 3.47
C GLN A 139 -17.97 -7.07 4.93
N ASN A 140 -17.23 -7.65 5.88
CA ASN A 140 -17.26 -7.27 7.29
C ASN A 140 -16.34 -6.08 7.61
N GLN A 141 -15.52 -5.64 6.67
CA GLN A 141 -14.70 -4.43 6.83
C GLN A 141 -15.58 -3.17 6.79
N LYS A 142 -15.14 -2.12 7.49
CA LYS A 142 -15.86 -0.83 7.58
C LYS A 142 -15.02 0.29 6.96
N GLY A 143 -14.51 0.07 5.75
CA GLY A 143 -13.75 1.08 5.02
C GLY A 143 -14.57 1.70 3.90
N ASP A 144 -14.10 2.85 3.40
CA ASP A 144 -14.65 3.47 2.20
C ASP A 144 -14.39 2.58 0.97
N ILE A 145 -13.21 1.95 0.92
CA ILE A 145 -12.88 0.90 -0.04
C ILE A 145 -12.42 -0.33 0.73
N ASN A 146 -13.10 -1.45 0.54
CA ASN A 146 -12.70 -2.73 1.10
C ASN A 146 -12.19 -3.64 -0.01
N PHE A 147 -11.14 -4.42 0.28
CA PHE A 147 -10.57 -5.31 -0.72
C PHE A 147 -10.12 -6.64 -0.12
N PHE A 148 -10.04 -7.64 -0.97
CA PHE A 148 -9.28 -8.87 -0.71
C PHE A 148 -8.58 -9.31 -1.98
N ALA A 149 -7.46 -10.00 -1.83
CA ALA A 149 -6.68 -10.52 -2.93
C ALA A 149 -5.92 -11.78 -2.52
N SER A 150 -5.71 -12.69 -3.46
CA SER A 150 -4.71 -13.73 -3.30
C SER A 150 -3.31 -13.14 -3.48
N MET A 151 -2.36 -13.54 -2.67
CA MET A 151 -0.98 -13.03 -2.74
C MET A 151 -0.25 -13.48 -4.00
N ASP A 152 -0.70 -14.52 -4.71
CA ASP A 152 -0.14 -14.91 -6.01
C ASP A 152 -0.55 -13.97 -7.13
N ALA A 153 -1.59 -13.16 -6.93
CA ALA A 153 -1.98 -12.09 -7.86
C ALA A 153 -1.02 -10.89 -7.84
N VAL A 154 -0.17 -10.79 -6.83
CA VAL A 154 0.83 -9.73 -6.74
C VAL A 154 1.92 -9.98 -7.79
N PRO A 155 2.23 -8.99 -8.66
CA PRO A 155 3.28 -9.14 -9.66
C PRO A 155 4.62 -9.57 -9.03
N LYS A 156 5.35 -10.49 -9.69
CA LYS A 156 6.60 -11.06 -9.16
C LYS A 156 7.65 -10.01 -8.79
N ILE A 157 7.68 -8.87 -9.48
CA ILE A 157 8.58 -7.76 -9.18
C ILE A 157 8.35 -7.15 -7.77
N TYR A 158 7.12 -7.24 -7.25
CA TYR A 158 6.76 -6.78 -5.91
C TYR A 158 6.72 -7.93 -4.90
N SER A 159 6.38 -9.15 -5.35
CA SER A 159 6.28 -10.32 -4.47
C SER A 159 7.61 -10.66 -3.80
N GLN A 160 8.74 -10.48 -4.47
CA GLN A 160 10.07 -10.67 -3.88
C GLN A 160 10.35 -9.69 -2.72
N GLN A 161 9.88 -8.45 -2.82
CA GLN A 161 10.04 -7.44 -1.77
C GLN A 161 9.06 -7.65 -0.62
N ILE A 162 7.82 -8.04 -0.93
CA ILE A 162 6.79 -8.36 0.07
C ILE A 162 7.10 -9.69 0.77
N SER A 163 7.68 -10.64 0.05
CA SER A 163 8.08 -11.93 0.59
C SER A 163 9.43 -11.91 1.35
N MET A 164 10.09 -10.75 1.47
CA MET A 164 11.25 -10.63 2.37
C MET A 164 10.82 -11.04 3.79
N GLY A 165 11.25 -12.23 4.18
CA GLY A 165 10.87 -12.82 5.46
C GLY A 165 9.73 -13.84 5.39
N LEU A 166 9.03 -14.03 4.28
CA LEU A 166 8.14 -15.18 4.11
C LEU A 166 8.95 -16.43 3.83
N SER A 167 8.56 -17.56 4.44
CA SER A 167 9.18 -18.85 4.16
C SER A 167 9.05 -19.20 2.68
N SER A 168 10.13 -19.70 2.07
CA SER A 168 10.09 -20.26 0.72
C SER A 168 9.16 -21.50 0.62
N GLN A 169 8.68 -22.01 1.75
CA GLN A 169 7.73 -23.11 1.85
C GLN A 169 6.27 -22.65 1.78
N LEU A 170 6.00 -21.31 1.83
CA LEU A 170 4.66 -20.78 1.73
C LEU A 170 4.18 -20.80 0.28
N ASP A 171 3.08 -21.49 0.03
CA ASP A 171 2.32 -21.33 -1.21
C ASP A 171 1.54 -20.03 -1.16
N LEU A 172 2.01 -19.00 -1.89
CA LEU A 172 1.38 -17.70 -1.92
C LEU A 172 -0.05 -17.74 -2.51
N SER A 173 -0.41 -18.78 -3.26
CA SER A 173 -1.76 -18.94 -3.77
C SER A 173 -2.78 -19.25 -2.66
N GLU A 174 -2.32 -19.78 -1.55
CA GLU A 174 -3.12 -20.04 -0.36
C GLU A 174 -3.16 -18.88 0.63
N VAL A 175 -2.34 -17.84 0.42
CA VAL A 175 -2.29 -16.66 1.28
C VAL A 175 -3.19 -15.57 0.72
N MET A 176 -4.14 -15.14 1.53
CA MET A 176 -5.07 -14.08 1.22
C MET A 176 -4.71 -12.81 1.99
N ALA A 177 -4.80 -11.66 1.31
CA ALA A 177 -4.78 -10.35 1.93
C ALA A 177 -6.21 -9.78 1.96
N VAL A 178 -6.62 -9.26 3.10
CA VAL A 178 -7.89 -8.54 3.28
C VAL A 178 -7.59 -7.20 3.91
N GLY A 179 -8.23 -6.15 3.44
CA GLY A 179 -7.97 -4.83 3.99
C GLY A 179 -9.02 -3.80 3.60
N ASN A 180 -8.79 -2.60 4.10
CA ASN A 180 -9.62 -1.45 3.80
C ASN A 180 -8.79 -0.17 3.66
N LEU A 181 -9.30 0.74 2.86
CA LEU A 181 -8.82 2.10 2.68
C LEU A 181 -9.90 3.06 3.16
N ASN A 182 -9.53 4.06 3.95
CA ASN A 182 -10.42 5.09 4.47
C ASN A 182 -9.89 6.47 4.08
N PHE A 183 -10.78 7.34 3.65
CA PHE A 183 -10.53 8.74 3.37
C PHE A 183 -11.03 9.58 4.54
N GLU A 184 -10.16 9.91 5.47
CA GLU A 184 -10.49 10.68 6.65
C GLU A 184 -10.00 12.14 6.50
N LYS A 185 -10.49 13.03 7.34
CA LYS A 185 -10.04 14.42 7.31
C LYS A 185 -8.52 14.49 7.59
N GLY A 186 -7.77 14.91 6.58
CA GLY A 186 -6.31 15.12 6.69
C GLY A 186 -5.48 13.82 6.58
N LYS A 187 -6.09 12.65 6.31
CA LYS A 187 -5.34 11.41 6.11
C LYS A 187 -6.06 10.39 5.22
N ILE A 188 -5.29 9.56 4.57
CA ILE A 188 -5.74 8.32 3.94
C ILE A 188 -5.15 7.17 4.76
N ALA A 189 -6.01 6.27 5.24
CA ALA A 189 -5.60 5.14 6.06
C ALA A 189 -5.81 3.81 5.32
N LEU A 190 -4.75 3.03 5.15
CA LEU A 190 -4.77 1.68 4.58
C LEU A 190 -4.48 0.67 5.69
N GLN A 191 -5.35 -0.33 5.85
CA GLN A 191 -5.15 -1.45 6.76
C GLN A 191 -5.17 -2.75 5.97
N ILE A 192 -4.22 -3.64 6.26
CA ILE A 192 -4.10 -4.93 5.59
C ILE A 192 -3.82 -5.99 6.66
N GLU A 193 -4.47 -7.13 6.53
CA GLU A 193 -4.16 -8.36 7.26
C GLU A 193 -4.04 -9.52 6.29
N THR A 194 -3.21 -10.51 6.63
CA THR A 194 -3.04 -11.73 5.85
C THR A 194 -3.54 -12.94 6.65
N TYR A 195 -4.09 -13.92 5.94
CA TYR A 195 -4.54 -15.18 6.54
C TYR A 195 -4.54 -16.28 5.47
N SER A 196 -4.76 -17.52 5.88
CA SER A 196 -5.01 -18.66 5.01
C SER A 196 -6.17 -19.50 5.54
N ASP A 197 -6.95 -20.09 4.65
CA ASP A 197 -7.95 -21.09 4.98
C ASP A 197 -7.33 -22.51 5.06
N ASN A 198 -6.11 -22.67 4.54
CA ASN A 198 -5.33 -23.90 4.71
C ASN A 198 -4.69 -23.90 6.11
N ALA A 199 -4.95 -24.92 6.90
CA ALA A 199 -4.48 -24.99 8.29
C ALA A 199 -2.95 -25.04 8.42
N GLU A 200 -2.25 -25.67 7.47
CA GLU A 200 -0.79 -25.76 7.46
C GLU A 200 -0.18 -24.40 7.13
N THR A 201 -0.68 -23.76 6.07
CA THR A 201 -0.26 -22.40 5.67
C THR A 201 -0.57 -21.37 6.75
N ASP A 202 -1.74 -21.45 7.41
CA ASP A 202 -2.09 -20.56 8.52
C ASP A 202 -1.17 -20.76 9.73
N ALA A 203 -0.77 -22.01 10.03
CA ALA A 203 0.21 -22.30 11.08
C ALA A 203 1.59 -21.69 10.76
N LEU A 204 2.01 -21.74 9.50
CA LEU A 204 3.26 -21.09 9.05
C LEU A 204 3.16 -19.56 9.17
N LEU A 205 2.05 -18.94 8.77
CA LEU A 205 1.82 -17.50 8.94
C LEU A 205 1.85 -17.11 10.43
N LYS A 206 1.22 -17.87 11.31
CA LYS A 206 1.26 -17.65 12.76
C LYS A 206 2.67 -17.78 13.33
N LYS A 207 3.45 -18.74 12.85
CA LYS A 207 4.86 -18.89 13.24
C LYS A 207 5.68 -17.66 12.81
N GLN A 208 5.47 -17.16 11.60
CA GLN A 208 6.11 -15.94 11.11
C GLN A 208 5.69 -14.71 11.92
N ALA A 209 4.43 -14.64 12.34
CA ALA A 209 3.95 -13.54 13.18
C ALA A 209 4.67 -13.45 14.55
N GLN A 210 5.40 -14.50 14.98
CA GLN A 210 6.24 -14.45 16.18
C GLN A 210 7.50 -13.57 16.00
N ALA A 211 7.90 -13.30 14.75
CA ALA A 211 9.01 -12.40 14.43
C ALA A 211 8.67 -10.92 14.61
N VAL A 212 7.39 -10.58 14.72
CA VAL A 212 6.93 -9.22 14.91
C VAL A 212 6.21 -9.06 16.25
N LYS A 213 6.27 -7.85 16.80
CA LYS A 213 5.63 -7.46 18.06
C LYS A 213 4.62 -6.35 17.83
N LYS A 214 3.73 -6.14 18.81
CA LYS A 214 2.90 -4.95 18.83
C LYS A 214 3.76 -3.73 19.10
N LEU A 215 3.45 -2.64 18.39
CA LEU A 215 4.14 -1.36 18.54
C LEU A 215 3.90 -0.79 19.94
N ASN A 216 4.95 -0.25 20.55
CA ASN A 216 4.89 0.41 21.86
C ASN A 216 5.11 1.93 21.77
N THR A 217 5.39 2.48 20.58
CA THR A 217 5.47 3.92 20.29
C THR A 217 6.55 4.70 21.07
N THR A 218 7.58 4.02 21.58
CA THR A 218 8.61 4.59 22.46
C THR A 218 9.35 5.77 21.84
N PHE A 219 9.61 5.72 20.52
CA PHE A 219 10.51 6.66 19.83
C PHE A 219 9.80 7.86 19.20
N LEU A 220 8.49 7.97 19.24
CA LEU A 220 7.75 9.04 18.55
C LEU A 220 8.18 10.45 18.99
N GLN A 221 8.58 10.61 20.24
CA GLN A 221 9.07 11.87 20.78
C GLN A 221 10.41 12.33 20.20
N ASN A 222 11.13 11.45 19.51
CA ASN A 222 12.43 11.72 18.93
C ASN A 222 12.34 12.21 17.47
N PHE A 223 11.16 12.19 16.87
CA PHE A 223 10.94 12.62 15.50
C PHE A 223 10.17 13.94 15.47
N PRO A 224 10.65 14.96 14.73
CA PRO A 224 9.93 16.21 14.54
C PRO A 224 8.54 16.02 13.95
N GLU A 225 7.59 16.89 14.27
CA GLU A 225 6.26 16.95 13.65
C GLU A 225 6.36 17.08 12.11
N SER A 226 7.40 17.74 11.61
CA SER A 226 7.71 17.90 10.18
C SER A 226 8.35 16.70 9.52
N THR A 227 8.41 15.53 10.19
CA THR A 227 8.93 14.29 9.59
C THR A 227 8.12 13.94 8.35
N LEU A 228 8.81 13.78 7.20
CA LEU A 228 8.20 13.61 5.87
C LEU A 228 7.58 12.22 5.70
N ALA A 229 8.28 11.20 6.19
CA ALA A 229 7.80 9.82 6.22
C ALA A 229 8.32 9.13 7.47
N PHE A 230 7.52 8.26 8.04
CA PHE A 230 7.83 7.56 9.28
C PHE A 230 7.39 6.10 9.18
N LEU A 231 8.30 5.20 9.50
CA LEU A 231 8.07 3.75 9.56
C LEU A 231 8.35 3.28 10.99
N ASN A 232 7.45 2.53 11.58
CA ASN A 232 7.65 1.85 12.85
C ASN A 232 7.31 0.36 12.73
N ILE A 233 8.19 -0.50 13.18
CA ILE A 233 8.05 -1.94 13.14
C ILE A 233 8.39 -2.51 14.53
N GLY A 234 7.47 -3.28 15.10
CA GLY A 234 7.74 -4.05 16.31
C GLY A 234 8.45 -5.35 15.95
N VAL A 235 9.62 -5.61 16.52
CA VAL A 235 10.48 -6.73 16.14
C VAL A 235 10.83 -7.62 17.34
N ASN A 236 10.74 -8.93 17.14
CA ASN A 236 11.46 -9.92 17.92
C ASN A 236 12.69 -10.33 17.10
N GLY A 237 13.83 -9.72 17.40
CA GLY A 237 15.00 -9.83 16.52
C GLY A 237 15.53 -11.24 16.35
N ALA A 238 15.49 -12.07 17.39
CA ALA A 238 15.93 -13.47 17.27
C ALA A 238 15.02 -14.26 16.31
N ALA A 239 13.71 -14.17 16.48
CA ALA A 239 12.76 -14.82 15.60
C ALA A 239 12.78 -14.25 14.18
N PHE A 240 13.04 -12.94 14.03
CA PHE A 240 13.18 -12.28 12.74
C PHE A 240 14.43 -12.75 11.97
N TYR A 241 15.55 -12.94 12.68
CA TYR A 241 16.74 -13.55 12.08
C TYR A 241 16.46 -14.97 11.58
N ASP A 242 15.81 -15.81 12.39
CA ASP A 242 15.44 -17.16 11.99
C ASP A 242 14.51 -17.16 10.77
N LEU A 243 13.62 -16.15 10.66
CA LEU A 243 12.76 -15.95 9.52
C LEU A 243 13.57 -15.59 8.27
N LEU A 244 14.52 -14.65 8.37
CA LEU A 244 15.40 -14.23 7.27
C LEU A 244 16.25 -15.37 6.73
N LEU A 245 16.64 -16.34 7.58
CA LEU A 245 17.38 -17.52 7.13
C LEU A 245 16.58 -18.43 6.18
N ASN A 246 15.26 -18.30 6.11
CA ASN A 246 14.45 -18.95 5.08
C ASN A 246 14.59 -18.32 3.70
N ASN A 247 15.12 -17.09 3.60
CA ASN A 247 15.40 -16.43 2.34
C ASN A 247 16.78 -16.85 1.80
N GLU A 248 16.81 -17.43 0.60
CA GLU A 248 18.05 -17.96 0.01
C GLU A 248 19.09 -16.88 -0.29
N GLU A 249 18.67 -15.69 -0.67
CA GLU A 249 19.56 -14.57 -0.95
C GLU A 249 20.22 -14.07 0.34
N PHE A 250 19.43 -13.94 1.41
CA PHE A 250 19.96 -13.61 2.74
C PHE A 250 20.97 -14.66 3.21
N ARG A 251 20.62 -15.96 3.12
CA ARG A 251 21.56 -17.06 3.49
C ARG A 251 22.85 -17.04 2.72
N ARG A 252 22.79 -16.76 1.41
CA ARG A 252 24.01 -16.67 0.57
C ARG A 252 24.88 -15.50 0.96
N ASN A 253 24.30 -14.38 1.38
CA ASN A 253 25.02 -13.17 1.77
C ASN A 253 25.59 -13.24 3.19
N VAL A 254 24.94 -14.00 4.09
CA VAL A 254 25.45 -14.27 5.45
C VAL A 254 26.40 -15.46 5.39
N SER A 255 27.70 -15.21 5.22
CA SER A 255 28.69 -16.28 5.26
C SER A 255 28.68 -16.99 6.62
N LEU A 256 28.94 -18.31 6.63
CA LEU A 256 28.97 -19.11 7.87
C LEU A 256 29.87 -18.50 8.96
N ALA A 257 30.97 -17.84 8.55
CA ALA A 257 31.91 -17.20 9.49
C ALA A 257 31.33 -15.92 10.15
N LYS A 258 30.26 -15.34 9.60
CA LYS A 258 29.62 -14.11 10.11
C LYS A 258 28.21 -14.37 10.67
N ALA A 259 27.72 -15.60 10.57
CA ALA A 259 26.36 -15.95 10.97
C ALA A 259 26.08 -15.66 12.45
N GLU A 260 27.02 -15.93 13.34
CA GLU A 260 26.86 -15.70 14.77
C GLU A 260 26.86 -14.22 15.15
N GLU A 261 27.70 -13.38 14.49
CA GLU A 261 27.69 -11.94 14.71
C GLU A 261 26.40 -11.31 14.20
N VAL A 262 25.94 -11.69 13.01
CA VAL A 262 24.68 -11.22 12.44
C VAL A 262 23.52 -11.67 13.31
N LYS A 263 23.50 -12.93 13.75
CA LYS A 263 22.51 -13.45 14.70
C LYS A 263 22.50 -12.65 16.01
N SER A 264 23.68 -12.37 16.57
CA SER A 264 23.84 -11.58 17.79
C SER A 264 23.33 -10.15 17.60
N LEU A 265 23.57 -9.56 16.43
CA LEU A 265 23.05 -8.24 16.09
C LEU A 265 21.51 -8.24 16.06
N PHE A 266 20.91 -9.17 15.34
CA PHE A 266 19.45 -9.29 15.30
C PHE A 266 18.86 -9.59 16.68
N ALA A 267 19.44 -10.51 17.44
CA ALA A 267 18.99 -10.85 18.79
C ALA A 267 19.11 -9.70 19.80
N SER A 268 19.89 -8.66 19.48
CA SER A 268 19.99 -7.45 20.30
C SER A 268 18.75 -6.54 20.16
N PHE A 269 18.00 -6.65 19.07
CA PHE A 269 16.75 -5.91 18.86
C PHE A 269 15.59 -6.65 19.54
N ASP A 270 14.81 -5.95 20.32
CA ASP A 270 13.64 -6.54 20.98
C ASP A 270 12.61 -5.47 21.36
N GLY A 271 11.86 -5.00 20.36
CA GLY A 271 10.91 -3.91 20.53
C GLY A 271 10.74 -3.13 19.23
N ASP A 272 10.47 -1.84 19.34
CA ASP A 272 10.26 -0.97 18.18
C ASP A 272 11.58 -0.69 17.43
N ILE A 273 11.51 -0.72 16.11
CA ILE A 273 12.44 -0.08 15.18
C ILE A 273 11.68 1.03 14.48
N SER A 274 12.15 2.26 14.64
CA SER A 274 11.53 3.45 14.09
C SER A 274 12.50 4.16 13.14
N ILE A 275 12.05 4.47 11.92
CA ILE A 275 12.84 5.16 10.89
C ILE A 275 12.04 6.34 10.39
N GLY A 276 12.62 7.53 10.42
CA GLY A 276 12.03 8.76 9.91
C GLY A 276 12.89 9.41 8.82
N LEU A 277 12.26 9.79 7.72
CA LEU A 277 12.81 10.71 6.74
C LEU A 277 12.51 12.13 7.20
N ILE A 278 13.55 12.87 7.57
CA ILE A 278 13.40 14.18 8.23
C ILE A 278 13.39 15.33 7.23
N ASN A 279 14.26 15.26 6.22
CA ASN A 279 14.39 16.32 5.22
C ASN A 279 14.91 15.78 3.89
N VAL A 280 14.53 16.45 2.81
CA VAL A 280 15.04 16.22 1.44
C VAL A 280 15.41 17.56 0.83
N THR A 281 16.62 17.64 0.30
CA THR A 281 17.14 18.80 -0.43
C THR A 281 17.64 18.38 -1.81
N MET A 282 17.78 19.32 -2.74
CA MET A 282 18.23 19.00 -4.10
C MET A 282 19.70 18.55 -4.18
N ASN A 283 20.53 19.00 -3.25
CA ASN A 283 21.99 18.93 -3.38
C ASN A 283 22.67 18.04 -2.31
N SER A 284 21.90 17.36 -1.46
CA SER A 284 22.44 16.46 -0.44
C SER A 284 21.60 15.18 -0.34
N ALA A 285 22.18 14.15 0.26
CA ALA A 285 21.45 12.95 0.60
C ALA A 285 20.28 13.27 1.54
N PRO A 286 19.13 12.57 1.41
CA PRO A 286 18.00 12.74 2.32
C PRO A 286 18.44 12.55 3.78
N THR A 287 17.99 13.46 4.65
CA THR A 287 18.27 13.37 6.10
C THR A 287 17.33 12.35 6.73
N PHE A 288 17.90 11.40 7.46
CA PHE A 288 17.13 10.41 8.19
C PHE A 288 17.54 10.32 9.67
N ALA A 289 16.66 9.80 10.48
CA ALA A 289 16.93 9.31 11.82
C ALA A 289 16.29 7.93 12.00
N ALA A 290 16.98 7.04 12.69
CA ALA A 290 16.48 5.73 13.06
C ALA A 290 16.76 5.46 14.54
N TYR A 291 15.81 4.80 15.20
CA TYR A 291 15.93 4.37 16.59
C TYR A 291 15.45 2.94 16.73
N ALA A 292 16.06 2.22 17.66
CA ALA A 292 15.61 0.86 18.00
C ALA A 292 15.84 0.55 19.47
N ASP A 293 14.96 -0.26 20.04
CA ASP A 293 15.21 -0.87 21.35
C ASP A 293 16.35 -1.87 21.23
N ALA A 294 17.42 -1.67 21.97
CA ALA A 294 18.59 -2.53 21.97
C ALA A 294 18.95 -3.02 23.36
N LYS A 295 19.20 -4.32 23.47
CA LYS A 295 19.56 -4.93 24.78
C LYS A 295 20.95 -4.51 25.25
N ASN A 296 21.92 -4.38 24.33
CA ASN A 296 23.31 -4.05 24.64
C ASN A 296 24.07 -3.59 23.37
N GLY A 297 25.29 -3.08 23.55
CA GLY A 297 26.18 -2.60 22.49
C GLY A 297 27.12 -3.65 21.90
N ASN A 298 27.08 -4.88 22.35
CA ASN A 298 28.09 -5.90 21.99
C ASN A 298 28.18 -6.12 20.48
N ALA A 299 27.05 -6.12 19.79
CA ALA A 299 27.00 -6.32 18.35
C ALA A 299 27.66 -5.18 17.55
N LEU A 300 27.50 -3.93 17.99
CA LEU A 300 28.14 -2.77 17.36
C LEU A 300 29.66 -2.80 17.60
N LYS A 301 30.06 -3.17 18.80
CA LYS A 301 31.47 -3.35 19.11
C LYS A 301 32.11 -4.45 18.27
N ALA A 302 31.44 -5.60 18.15
CA ALA A 302 31.92 -6.71 17.31
C ALA A 302 32.04 -6.29 15.84
N LEU A 303 31.08 -5.52 15.31
CA LEU A 303 31.12 -4.95 13.96
C LEU A 303 32.35 -4.03 13.79
N TYR A 304 32.60 -3.15 14.75
CA TYR A 304 33.73 -2.23 14.72
C TYR A 304 35.07 -2.98 14.80
N ASP A 305 35.21 -3.95 15.72
CA ASP A 305 36.43 -4.74 15.90
C ASP A 305 36.80 -5.51 14.61
N LYS A 306 35.78 -5.90 13.83
CA LYS A 306 35.94 -6.62 12.55
C LYS A 306 35.83 -5.71 11.31
N LYS A 307 35.90 -4.39 11.46
CA LYS A 307 35.68 -3.45 10.33
C LYS A 307 36.62 -3.69 9.12
N LYS A 308 37.85 -4.21 9.36
CA LYS A 308 38.80 -4.56 8.28
C LYS A 308 38.28 -5.70 7.39
N GLU A 309 37.36 -6.53 7.89
CA GLU A 309 36.76 -7.63 7.14
C GLU A 309 35.57 -7.19 6.30
N LEU A 310 35.05 -5.96 6.55
CA LEU A 310 33.84 -5.44 5.88
C LEU A 310 34.10 -5.03 4.42
N LYS A 311 35.33 -5.10 3.92
CA LYS A 311 35.72 -4.69 2.56
C LYS A 311 35.16 -3.29 2.20
N LEU A 312 35.34 -2.33 3.11
CA LEU A 312 34.96 -0.94 2.90
C LEU A 312 35.71 -0.36 1.65
N GLY A 313 35.09 0.60 1.00
CA GLY A 313 35.65 1.30 -0.13
C GLY A 313 36.94 2.07 0.23
N ARG A 314 37.71 2.51 -0.79
CA ARG A 314 39.04 3.16 -0.60
C ARG A 314 38.97 4.38 0.34
N ASN A 315 37.87 5.10 0.38
CA ASN A 315 37.66 6.31 1.18
C ASN A 315 36.54 6.12 2.23
N GLU A 316 36.32 4.89 2.64
CA GLU A 316 35.29 4.55 3.64
C GLU A 316 36.00 4.03 4.89
N ASP A 317 35.52 4.46 6.06
CA ASP A 317 36.00 3.97 7.37
C ASP A 317 34.92 4.06 8.42
N ILE A 318 35.04 3.22 9.43
CA ILE A 318 34.22 3.30 10.65
C ILE A 318 35.15 3.80 11.76
N ILE A 319 34.82 4.96 12.34
CA ILE A 319 35.58 5.62 13.39
C ILE A 319 34.78 5.56 14.68
N GLN A 320 35.43 5.18 15.77
CA GLN A 320 34.85 5.22 17.09
C GLN A 320 34.87 6.66 17.64
N LEU A 321 33.72 7.16 18.07
CA LEU A 321 33.53 8.49 18.65
C LEU A 321 33.44 8.46 20.18
N GLY A 322 32.98 7.35 20.74
CA GLY A 322 32.79 7.14 22.16
C GLY A 322 32.52 5.67 22.49
N GLU A 323 32.17 5.37 23.73
CA GLU A 323 31.75 4.02 24.09
C GLU A 323 30.47 3.65 23.35
N ASN A 324 30.51 2.62 22.49
CA ASN A 324 29.41 2.18 21.64
C ASN A 324 28.83 3.26 20.70
N GLU A 325 29.62 4.28 20.36
CA GLU A 325 29.26 5.32 19.42
C GLU A 325 30.29 5.39 18.28
N TYR A 326 29.79 5.41 17.04
CA TYR A 326 30.61 5.30 15.83
C TYR A 326 30.12 6.25 14.75
N VAL A 327 31.00 6.56 13.80
CA VAL A 327 30.64 7.18 12.53
C VAL A 327 31.20 6.35 11.38
N TYR A 328 30.34 5.95 10.45
CA TYR A 328 30.74 5.52 9.12
C TYR A 328 30.97 6.75 8.27
N LYS A 329 32.17 6.90 7.76
CA LYS A 329 32.55 7.98 6.86
C LYS A 329 32.68 7.48 5.44
N SER A 330 32.12 8.23 4.50
CA SER A 330 32.32 8.06 3.07
C SER A 330 32.50 9.40 2.37
N ASN A 331 32.84 9.40 1.09
CA ASN A 331 32.97 10.64 0.31
C ASN A 331 31.64 11.39 0.14
N THR A 332 30.51 10.70 0.23
CA THR A 332 29.21 11.25 -0.08
C THR A 332 28.36 11.52 1.15
N ASN A 333 28.59 10.78 2.24
CA ASN A 333 27.76 10.88 3.42
C ASN A 333 28.44 10.28 4.65
N ASN A 334 28.18 10.87 5.81
CA ASN A 334 28.56 10.31 7.10
C ASN A 334 27.32 9.73 7.77
N VAL A 335 27.42 8.57 8.40
CA VAL A 335 26.36 7.99 9.19
C VAL A 335 26.83 7.80 10.62
N PHE A 336 26.28 8.55 11.54
CA PHE A 336 26.49 8.43 12.98
C PHE A 336 25.57 7.34 13.51
N PHE A 337 26.11 6.37 14.23
CA PHE A 337 25.32 5.29 14.81
C PHE A 337 25.92 4.83 16.13
N GLY A 338 25.09 4.29 16.98
CA GLY A 338 25.55 3.87 18.29
C GLY A 338 24.42 3.44 19.21
N ILE A 339 24.76 3.27 20.49
CA ILE A 339 23.83 3.04 21.56
C ILE A 339 24.03 4.08 22.64
N ARG A 340 22.97 4.78 23.00
CA ARG A 340 22.93 5.73 24.09
C ARG A 340 21.68 5.50 24.92
N ASN A 341 21.82 5.37 26.24
CA ASN A 341 20.68 5.10 27.12
C ASN A 341 19.85 3.87 26.76
N LYS A 342 20.49 2.77 26.34
CA LYS A 342 19.86 1.52 25.85
C LYS A 342 19.05 1.70 24.57
N GLN A 343 19.17 2.81 23.89
CA GLN A 343 18.55 3.06 22.61
C GLN A 343 19.61 3.06 21.53
N MET A 344 19.46 2.19 20.55
CA MET A 344 20.25 2.26 19.33
C MET A 344 19.73 3.39 18.46
N TYR A 345 20.63 4.07 17.79
CA TYR A 345 20.31 5.14 16.86
C TYR A 345 21.20 5.09 15.61
N ALA A 346 20.69 5.64 14.53
CA ALA A 346 21.46 5.97 13.33
C ALA A 346 20.91 7.24 12.69
N THR A 347 21.80 8.13 12.22
CA THR A 347 21.44 9.32 11.45
C THR A 347 22.60 9.78 10.59
N ASN A 348 22.32 10.43 9.47
CA ASN A 348 23.34 11.07 8.64
C ASN A 348 23.46 12.58 8.89
N ASP A 349 22.81 13.10 9.92
CA ASP A 349 22.86 14.51 10.29
C ASP A 349 23.62 14.69 11.63
N GLU A 350 24.66 15.54 11.62
CA GLU A 350 25.49 15.78 12.80
C GLU A 350 24.76 16.53 13.92
N LEU A 351 23.80 17.40 13.59
CA LEU A 351 23.01 18.11 14.60
C LEU A 351 22.02 17.16 15.29
N LEU A 352 21.39 16.28 14.54
CA LEU A 352 20.57 15.22 15.09
C LEU A 352 21.40 14.30 15.98
N TYR A 353 22.59 13.88 15.55
CA TYR A 353 23.50 13.06 16.34
C TYR A 353 23.85 13.73 17.69
N LYS A 354 24.20 15.01 17.69
CA LYS A 354 24.49 15.75 18.93
C LYS A 354 23.31 15.83 19.92
N ASN A 355 22.10 15.76 19.40
CA ASN A 355 20.85 15.85 20.15
C ASN A 355 20.08 14.53 20.23
N ILE A 356 20.66 13.41 19.84
CA ILE A 356 19.97 12.12 19.61
C ILE A 356 19.14 11.59 20.78
N SER A 357 19.52 11.92 22.01
CA SER A 357 18.81 11.48 23.22
C SER A 357 17.86 12.54 23.80
N LYS A 358 17.69 13.67 23.11
CA LYS A 358 16.81 14.74 23.56
C LYS A 358 15.48 14.65 22.82
N PRO A 359 14.34 14.64 23.52
CA PRO A 359 13.05 14.82 22.86
C PRO A 359 13.03 16.14 22.07
N VAL A 360 12.32 16.13 20.94
CA VAL A 360 12.10 17.35 20.16
C VAL A 360 10.88 18.11 20.71
N ASP A 361 10.90 19.43 20.65
CA ASP A 361 9.84 20.28 21.25
C ASP A 361 8.45 19.97 20.62
N LYS A 362 8.41 19.81 19.30
CA LYS A 362 7.21 19.39 18.56
C LYS A 362 7.51 18.08 17.89
N SER A 363 6.87 17.02 18.32
CA SER A 363 7.14 15.67 17.85
C SER A 363 5.89 15.00 17.27
N ILE A 364 6.11 13.97 16.48
CA ILE A 364 5.03 13.16 15.91
C ILE A 364 4.21 12.40 16.97
N LYS A 365 4.64 12.36 18.25
CA LYS A 365 3.88 11.70 19.32
C LYS A 365 2.48 12.28 19.51
N ASP A 366 2.30 13.55 19.18
CA ASP A 366 1.03 14.27 19.32
C ASP A 366 0.22 14.30 18.00
N ALA A 367 0.71 13.64 16.96
CA ALA A 367 0.01 13.56 15.67
C ALA A 367 -1.26 12.72 15.76
N GLY A 368 -2.30 13.12 15.03
CA GLY A 368 -3.62 12.50 15.07
C GLY A 368 -3.64 11.02 14.71
N TYR A 369 -2.68 10.54 13.91
CA TYR A 369 -2.57 9.14 13.49
C TYR A 369 -1.94 8.20 14.55
N VAL A 370 -1.41 8.72 15.65
CA VAL A 370 -0.72 7.88 16.67
C VAL A 370 -1.67 6.87 17.31
N SER A 371 -2.94 7.22 17.46
CA SER A 371 -3.97 6.29 17.96
C SER A 371 -4.13 5.05 17.06
N ASP A 372 -3.89 5.19 15.75
CA ASP A 372 -4.04 4.12 14.76
C ASP A 372 -2.90 3.09 14.83
N MET A 373 -1.78 3.44 15.45
CA MET A 373 -0.65 2.54 15.68
C MET A 373 -0.95 1.46 16.72
N LYS A 374 -1.91 1.73 17.61
CA LYS A 374 -2.24 0.83 18.72
C LYS A 374 -2.67 -0.55 18.18
N GLY A 375 -2.01 -1.58 18.68
CA GLY A 375 -2.29 -2.97 18.31
C GLY A 375 -1.76 -3.40 16.93
N LYS A 376 -1.09 -2.51 16.20
CA LYS A 376 -0.41 -2.85 14.94
C LYS A 376 0.99 -3.43 15.20
N ASN A 377 1.53 -4.12 14.19
CA ASN A 377 2.90 -4.63 14.21
C ASN A 377 3.83 -3.81 13.33
N VAL A 378 3.26 -3.18 12.29
CA VAL A 378 3.93 -2.28 11.38
C VAL A 378 3.03 -1.07 11.17
N PHE A 379 3.62 0.10 11.12
CA PHE A 379 2.95 1.35 10.82
C PHE A 379 3.83 2.21 9.92
N PHE A 380 3.26 2.71 8.84
CA PHE A 380 3.92 3.62 7.92
C PHE A 380 3.04 4.82 7.66
N VAL A 381 3.60 6.01 7.68
CA VAL A 381 2.91 7.26 7.36
C VAL A 381 3.76 8.13 6.45
N ILE A 382 3.10 8.83 5.52
CA ILE A 382 3.67 9.91 4.71
C ILE A 382 2.95 11.19 5.10
N ASN A 383 3.70 12.20 5.50
CA ASN A 383 3.19 13.51 5.88
C ASN A 383 3.15 14.42 4.63
N MET A 384 2.00 14.45 3.97
CA MET A 384 1.85 15.23 2.74
C MET A 384 1.98 16.74 2.98
N ASP A 385 1.50 17.25 4.11
CA ASP A 385 1.64 18.68 4.45
C ASP A 385 3.12 19.06 4.57
N ALA A 386 3.91 18.26 5.28
CA ALA A 386 5.34 18.49 5.39
C ALA A 386 6.08 18.36 4.06
N ILE A 387 5.65 17.44 3.18
CA ILE A 387 6.22 17.30 1.83
C ILE A 387 5.90 18.51 0.96
N LEU A 388 4.65 18.98 0.97
CA LEU A 388 4.23 20.16 0.21
C LEU A 388 4.93 21.44 0.70
N ASP A 389 5.34 21.48 1.96
CA ASP A 389 6.10 22.59 2.53
C ASP A 389 7.59 22.61 2.15
N LEU A 390 8.12 21.51 1.59
CA LEU A 390 9.52 21.48 1.16
C LEU A 390 9.82 22.55 0.09
N PRO A 391 10.93 23.30 0.21
CA PRO A 391 11.31 24.31 -0.79
C PRO A 391 11.43 23.75 -2.21
N VAL A 392 11.92 22.52 -2.35
CA VAL A 392 12.04 21.84 -3.65
C VAL A 392 10.68 21.55 -4.28
N VAL A 393 9.69 21.16 -3.49
CA VAL A 393 8.31 20.90 -3.97
C VAL A 393 7.63 22.21 -4.33
N LYS A 394 7.73 23.22 -3.47
CA LYS A 394 7.20 24.57 -3.74
C LYS A 394 7.79 25.19 -5.03
N MET A 395 9.06 24.93 -5.29
CA MET A 395 9.70 25.39 -6.53
C MET A 395 9.10 24.67 -7.76
N ILE A 396 8.95 23.35 -7.70
CA ILE A 396 8.40 22.56 -8.81
C ILE A 396 6.93 22.93 -9.07
N THR A 397 6.12 23.04 -8.02
CA THR A 397 4.70 23.41 -8.13
C THR A 397 4.50 24.87 -8.50
N GLY A 398 5.39 25.77 -8.08
CA GLY A 398 5.37 27.18 -8.46
C GLY A 398 5.66 27.43 -9.95
N PHE A 399 6.37 26.52 -10.63
CA PHE A 399 6.54 26.57 -12.09
C PHE A 399 5.32 26.00 -12.86
N GLY A 400 4.44 25.26 -12.21
CA GLY A 400 3.28 24.59 -12.82
C GLY A 400 1.99 25.41 -12.89
N GLY A 401 1.97 26.64 -12.38
CA GLY A 401 0.76 27.50 -12.35
C GLY A 401 -0.33 26.99 -11.39
N GLU A 402 -1.33 27.82 -11.10
CA GLU A 402 -2.42 27.60 -10.13
C GLU A 402 -3.34 26.38 -10.38
N GLU A 403 -3.03 25.49 -11.34
CA GLU A 403 -3.87 24.35 -11.72
C GLU A 403 -3.87 23.15 -10.74
N TYR A 404 -3.00 23.14 -9.73
CA TYR A 404 -2.87 22.03 -8.78
C TYR A 404 -3.31 22.36 -7.35
N GLN A 405 -4.04 23.44 -7.12
CA GLN A 405 -4.56 23.83 -5.80
C GLN A 405 -6.06 23.59 -5.62
N THR A 406 -6.61 22.50 -6.18
CA THR A 406 -8.00 22.10 -5.86
C THR A 406 -8.08 20.63 -5.51
#